data_fca7a783a7084ef0a2d0f4b8fc1cabd0
#
_entry.id   fca7a783a7084ef0a2d0f4b8fc1cabd0
#
_cell.length_a   1.000
_cell.length_b   1.000
_cell.length_c   1.000
_cell.angle_alpha   90.00
_cell.angle_beta   90.00
_cell.angle_gamma   90.00
#
_symmetry.space_group_name_H-M   'P 1'
#
loop_
_entity.id
_entity.type
_entity.pdbx_description
1 polymer ?
#
loop_
_entity_poly.entity_id
_entity_poly.type
_entity_poly.pdbx_seq_one_letter_code
_entity_poly.pdbx_strand_id
1 'polypeptide(L)'
;VHQLVSTVRGHRRKEVPPAACVAAAFPPGSMTGAPKFRTVEIIDTLEPGPRGVYSGGVGYMSVGDGRNEAGGFDFNVVIRTAVVKPGSGEVWLGSGGAITALSDPVGEWEEMTLKARAVLRAIRACDEAA
;
A
#
# COMPACT_ATOMS: atom_id res chain seq x y z
N VAL A 1 -10.14 -6.26 19.47
CA VAL A 1 -9.16 -5.23 19.07
C VAL A 1 -9.91 -4.06 18.49
N HIS A 2 -9.64 -2.85 18.98
CA HIS A 2 -10.22 -1.62 18.48
C HIS A 2 -9.21 -0.91 17.58
N GLN A 3 -9.60 -0.60 16.33
CA GLN A 3 -8.78 0.14 15.38
C GLN A 3 -8.92 1.64 15.66
N LEU A 4 -7.79 2.32 15.87
CA LEU A 4 -7.77 3.78 15.88
C LEU A 4 -7.78 4.32 14.46
N VAL A 5 -8.64 5.29 14.20
CA VAL A 5 -8.80 5.93 12.90
C VAL A 5 -8.65 7.44 13.04
N SER A 6 -7.82 8.03 12.21
CA SER A 6 -7.67 9.48 12.10
C SER A 6 -8.07 9.93 10.69
N THR A 7 -8.84 11.00 10.63
CA THR A 7 -9.22 11.61 9.35
C THR A 7 -8.56 12.97 9.22
N VAL A 8 -7.76 13.15 8.18
CA VAL A 8 -7.16 14.44 7.84
C VAL A 8 -7.93 15.03 6.66
N ARG A 9 -8.37 16.28 6.80
CA ARG A 9 -9.11 17.01 5.76
C ARG A 9 -8.37 18.28 5.37
N GLY A 10 -8.44 18.63 4.10
CA GLY A 10 -7.87 19.87 3.58
C GLY A 10 -8.57 20.30 2.30
N HIS A 11 -8.30 21.51 1.86
CA HIS A 11 -8.79 22.03 0.59
C HIS A 11 -7.65 22.07 -0.42
N ARG A 12 -7.86 21.43 -1.56
CA ARG A 12 -6.94 21.50 -2.69
C ARG A 12 -6.95 22.92 -3.27
N ARG A 13 -5.81 23.49 -3.49
CA ARG A 13 -5.68 24.76 -4.23
C ARG A 13 -6.12 24.55 -5.69
N LYS A 14 -6.83 25.52 -6.28
CA LYS A 14 -7.41 25.39 -7.62
C LYS A 14 -6.38 25.09 -8.71
N GLU A 15 -5.18 25.66 -8.59
CA GLU A 15 -4.08 25.49 -9.53
C GLU A 15 -3.36 24.13 -9.44
N VAL A 16 -3.63 23.34 -8.40
CA VAL A 16 -3.00 22.02 -8.21
C VAL A 16 -3.87 20.94 -8.84
N PRO A 17 -3.42 20.22 -9.86
CA PRO A 17 -4.21 19.14 -10.45
C PRO A 17 -4.36 17.95 -9.48
N PRO A 18 -5.45 17.18 -9.57
CA PRO A 18 -5.68 16.01 -8.70
C PRO A 18 -4.52 15.01 -8.70
N ALA A 19 -3.92 14.74 -9.85
CA ALA A 19 -2.77 13.85 -9.98
C ALA A 19 -1.55 14.30 -9.15
N ALA A 20 -1.34 15.62 -9.01
CA ALA A 20 -0.26 16.15 -8.18
C ALA A 20 -0.52 15.91 -6.68
N CYS A 21 -1.78 15.88 -6.26
CA CYS A 21 -2.14 15.51 -4.88
C CYS A 21 -1.78 14.05 -4.59
N VAL A 22 -2.08 13.15 -5.52
CA VAL A 22 -1.70 11.74 -5.40
C VAL A 22 -0.18 11.60 -5.37
N ALA A 23 0.54 12.24 -6.30
CA ALA A 23 2.00 12.20 -6.34
C ALA A 23 2.65 12.73 -5.05
N ALA A 24 2.09 13.76 -4.43
CA ALA A 24 2.60 14.29 -3.17
C ALA A 24 2.33 13.37 -1.96
N ALA A 25 1.26 12.56 -2.01
CA ALA A 25 0.91 11.62 -0.95
C ALA A 25 1.69 10.30 -1.02
N PHE A 26 2.19 9.92 -2.20
CA PHE A 26 2.89 8.66 -2.43
C PHE A 26 4.43 8.83 -2.47
N PRO A 27 5.17 7.76 -2.08
CA PRO A 27 4.69 6.61 -1.34
C PRO A 27 4.17 7.00 0.07
N PRO A 28 3.13 6.30 0.60
CA PRO A 28 2.55 6.66 1.89
C PRO A 28 3.53 6.40 3.04
N GLY A 29 3.57 7.33 4.00
CA GLY A 29 4.51 7.27 5.12
C GLY A 29 4.36 6.04 6.01
N SER A 30 3.15 5.48 6.10
CA SER A 30 2.89 4.21 6.80
C SER A 30 3.62 3.01 6.19
N MET A 31 4.05 3.13 4.92
CA MET A 31 4.73 2.07 4.18
C MET A 31 6.24 2.30 4.06
N THR A 32 6.69 3.53 4.21
CA THR A 32 8.10 3.90 4.08
C THR A 32 8.75 4.28 5.41
N GLY A 33 7.97 4.80 6.34
CA GLY A 33 8.47 5.34 7.60
C GLY A 33 8.75 6.84 7.53
N ALA A 34 9.32 7.37 8.61
CA ALA A 34 9.64 8.78 8.77
C ALA A 34 11.05 8.95 9.39
N PRO A 35 11.83 9.93 8.90
CA PRO A 35 11.60 10.88 7.80
C PRO A 35 11.62 10.18 6.43
N LYS A 36 10.64 10.48 5.56
CA LYS A 36 10.38 9.75 4.32
C LYS A 36 11.62 9.55 3.43
N PHE A 37 12.36 10.61 3.13
CA PHE A 37 13.53 10.52 2.25
C PHE A 37 14.57 9.55 2.80
N ARG A 38 14.91 9.67 4.08
CA ARG A 38 15.91 8.82 4.71
C ARG A 38 15.47 7.35 4.78
N THR A 39 14.22 7.10 5.09
CA THR A 39 13.70 5.73 5.17
C THR A 39 13.59 5.07 3.80
N VAL A 40 13.26 5.82 2.75
CA VAL A 40 13.28 5.31 1.37
C VAL A 40 14.68 4.91 0.93
N GLU A 41 15.73 5.70 1.24
CA GLU A 41 17.12 5.33 0.99
C GLU A 41 17.54 4.03 1.71
N ILE A 42 17.09 3.87 2.96
CA ILE A 42 17.36 2.66 3.74
C ILE A 42 16.67 1.44 3.10
N ILE A 43 15.40 1.58 2.72
CA ILE A 43 14.62 0.54 2.06
C ILE A 43 15.29 0.10 0.76
N ASP A 44 15.70 1.06 -0.07
CA ASP A 44 16.38 0.80 -1.34
C ASP A 44 17.71 0.03 -1.17
N THR A 45 18.37 0.26 -0.03
CA THR A 45 19.63 -0.42 0.30
C THR A 45 19.41 -1.83 0.86
N LEU A 46 18.37 -2.05 1.66
CA LEU A 46 18.18 -3.28 2.42
C LEU A 46 17.24 -4.28 1.74
N GLU A 47 16.28 -3.84 0.97
CA GLU A 47 15.36 -4.75 0.28
C GLU A 47 15.99 -5.31 -1.00
N PRO A 48 15.77 -6.61 -1.29
CA PRO A 48 16.44 -7.29 -2.41
C PRO A 48 15.93 -6.88 -3.78
N GLY A 49 14.87 -6.07 -3.85
CA GLY A 49 14.28 -5.64 -5.10
C GLY A 49 13.02 -4.79 -4.93
N PRO A 50 12.43 -4.36 -6.03
CA PRO A 50 11.27 -3.49 -6.01
C PRO A 50 10.04 -4.18 -5.42
N ARG A 51 9.28 -3.44 -4.62
CA ARG A 51 8.03 -3.93 -3.99
C ARG A 51 6.89 -4.16 -5.00
N GLY A 52 7.03 -3.69 -6.23
CA GLY A 52 5.98 -3.74 -7.24
C GLY A 52 4.77 -2.92 -6.82
N VAL A 53 3.57 -3.51 -6.93
CA VAL A 53 2.32 -2.83 -6.52
C VAL A 53 2.15 -2.77 -4.99
N TYR A 54 2.82 -3.65 -4.25
CA TYR A 54 2.80 -3.64 -2.78
C TYR A 54 3.38 -2.32 -2.26
N SER A 55 2.74 -1.72 -1.27
CA SER A 55 3.10 -0.38 -0.79
C SER A 55 2.72 0.78 -1.70
N GLY A 56 2.24 0.51 -2.89
CA GLY A 56 1.72 1.50 -3.82
C GLY A 56 0.26 1.87 -3.54
N GLY A 57 -0.43 2.30 -4.57
CA GLY A 57 -1.85 2.65 -4.50
C GLY A 57 -2.64 2.05 -5.65
N VAL A 58 -3.86 1.66 -5.35
CA VAL A 58 -4.86 1.28 -6.34
C VAL A 58 -6.10 2.14 -6.13
N GLY A 59 -6.68 2.59 -7.21
CA GLY A 59 -7.86 3.45 -7.13
C GLY A 59 -8.34 3.91 -8.48
N TYR A 60 -9.18 4.92 -8.48
CA TYR A 60 -9.68 5.55 -9.68
C TYR A 60 -9.52 7.06 -9.63
N MET A 61 -9.48 7.67 -10.79
CA MET A 61 -9.48 9.10 -10.98
C MET A 61 -10.51 9.44 -12.05
N SER A 62 -11.47 10.28 -11.71
CA SER A 62 -12.46 10.75 -12.68
C SER A 62 -11.80 11.68 -13.68
N VAL A 63 -12.00 11.41 -14.96
CA VAL A 63 -11.67 12.34 -16.02
C VAL A 63 -12.87 13.30 -16.17
N GLY A 64 -12.64 14.56 -15.85
CA GLY A 64 -13.69 15.59 -15.97
C GLY A 64 -14.23 15.66 -17.41
N ASP A 65 -15.51 15.97 -17.54
CA ASP A 65 -16.20 16.14 -18.82
C ASP A 65 -15.93 17.51 -19.50
N GLY A 66 -14.94 18.24 -19.01
CA GLY A 66 -14.61 19.60 -19.45
C GLY A 66 -15.56 20.68 -18.94
N ARG A 67 -16.67 20.30 -18.28
CA ARG A 67 -17.68 21.21 -17.70
C ARG A 67 -17.61 21.29 -16.18
N ASN A 68 -17.09 20.23 -15.55
CA ASN A 68 -16.82 20.16 -14.11
C ASN A 68 -15.31 19.98 -13.88
N GLU A 69 -14.66 20.99 -13.36
CA GLU A 69 -13.22 20.99 -13.06
C GLU A 69 -12.82 20.06 -11.91
N ALA A 70 -13.76 19.41 -11.27
CA ALA A 70 -13.53 18.58 -10.10
C ALA A 70 -13.59 17.10 -10.44
N GLY A 71 -12.58 16.60 -11.17
CA GLY A 71 -12.31 15.17 -11.18
C GLY A 71 -12.00 14.71 -9.76
N GLY A 72 -12.88 13.87 -9.17
CA GLY A 72 -12.62 13.20 -7.91
C GLY A 72 -11.64 12.05 -8.12
N PHE A 73 -10.93 11.67 -7.07
CA PHE A 73 -10.14 10.45 -7.04
C PHE A 73 -10.31 9.75 -5.70
N ASP A 74 -10.16 8.44 -5.71
CA ASP A 74 -10.11 7.63 -4.51
C ASP A 74 -9.04 6.56 -4.69
N PHE A 75 -8.08 6.50 -3.74
CA PHE A 75 -6.96 5.58 -3.76
C PHE A 75 -6.81 4.88 -2.43
N ASN A 76 -6.59 3.59 -2.51
CA ASN A 76 -6.26 2.75 -1.37
C ASN A 76 -4.79 2.33 -1.41
N VAL A 77 -4.16 2.22 -0.24
CA VAL A 77 -2.80 1.67 -0.13
C VAL A 77 -2.85 0.17 -0.35
N VAL A 78 -1.97 -0.34 -1.22
CA VAL A 78 -1.94 -1.78 -1.56
C VAL A 78 -1.22 -2.56 -0.46
N ILE A 79 -2.02 -3.07 0.47
CA ILE A 79 -1.64 -4.02 1.52
C ILE A 79 -2.70 -5.13 1.58
N ARG A 80 -2.35 -6.28 2.14
CA ARG A 80 -3.28 -7.43 2.27
C ARG A 80 -3.89 -7.83 0.92
N THR A 81 -3.13 -7.65 -0.16
CA THR A 81 -3.57 -7.80 -1.54
C THR A 81 -2.74 -8.87 -2.22
N ALA A 82 -3.42 -9.83 -2.84
CA ALA A 82 -2.79 -10.80 -3.73
C ALA A 82 -2.84 -10.30 -5.18
N VAL A 83 -1.75 -10.41 -5.88
CA VAL A 83 -1.65 -10.13 -7.31
C VAL A 83 -1.56 -11.45 -8.05
N VAL A 84 -2.54 -11.73 -8.89
CA VAL A 84 -2.62 -12.96 -9.69
C VAL A 84 -2.20 -12.65 -11.11
N LYS A 85 -1.26 -13.43 -11.65
CA LYS A 85 -0.86 -13.34 -13.04
C LYS A 85 -1.73 -14.29 -13.87
N PRO A 86 -2.60 -13.76 -14.73
CA PRO A 86 -3.51 -14.60 -15.52
C PRO A 86 -2.74 -15.63 -16.36
N GLY A 87 -3.20 -16.88 -16.32
CA GLY A 87 -2.68 -17.97 -17.17
C GLY A 87 -1.37 -18.61 -16.69
N SER A 88 -0.69 -18.08 -15.67
CA SER A 88 0.55 -18.67 -15.16
C SER A 88 0.37 -19.44 -13.84
N GLY A 89 -0.74 -19.24 -13.15
CA GLY A 89 -0.93 -19.75 -11.78
C GLY A 89 -0.08 -19.06 -10.71
N GLU A 90 0.70 -18.04 -11.09
CA GLU A 90 1.53 -17.31 -10.14
C GLU A 90 0.69 -16.32 -9.33
N VAL A 91 0.90 -16.34 -8.02
CA VAL A 91 0.28 -15.39 -7.09
C VAL A 91 1.37 -14.71 -6.26
N TRP A 92 1.33 -13.39 -6.22
CA TRP A 92 2.26 -12.56 -5.49
C TRP A 92 1.56 -11.89 -4.32
N LEU A 93 2.19 -11.93 -3.16
CA LEU A 93 1.67 -11.31 -1.94
C LEU A 93 2.81 -10.57 -1.23
N GLY A 94 2.67 -9.25 -1.11
CA GLY A 94 3.55 -8.43 -0.28
C GLY A 94 3.06 -8.41 1.18
N SER A 95 3.98 -8.61 2.12
CA SER A 95 3.73 -8.47 3.55
C SER A 95 4.90 -7.80 4.24
N GLY A 96 4.64 -7.04 5.30
CA GLY A 96 5.66 -6.34 6.06
C GLY A 96 5.14 -5.82 7.40
N GLY A 97 6.05 -5.30 8.20
CA GLY A 97 5.80 -4.69 9.49
C GLY A 97 6.49 -3.33 9.62
N ALA A 98 6.28 -2.65 10.73
CA ALA A 98 6.95 -1.41 11.06
C ALA A 98 8.11 -1.68 12.00
N ILE A 99 9.31 -1.35 11.57
CA ILE A 99 10.52 -1.49 12.39
C ILE A 99 10.77 -0.18 13.14
N THR A 100 10.86 -0.27 14.43
CA THR A 100 11.16 0.85 15.34
C THR A 100 12.39 0.52 16.21
N ALA A 101 12.87 1.49 16.97
CA ALA A 101 13.98 1.29 17.90
C ALA A 101 13.68 0.25 19.00
N LEU A 102 12.41 -0.03 19.25
CA LEU A 102 11.95 -0.98 20.26
C LEU A 102 11.51 -2.33 19.67
N SER A 103 11.59 -2.50 18.37
CA SER A 103 11.17 -3.74 17.71
C SER A 103 12.13 -4.88 18.03
N ASP A 104 11.54 -6.04 18.34
CA ASP A 104 12.26 -7.31 18.40
C ASP A 104 12.22 -7.98 17.02
N PRO A 105 13.37 -8.36 16.44
CA PRO A 105 13.42 -8.92 15.09
C PRO A 105 12.58 -10.19 14.89
N VAL A 106 12.52 -11.05 15.90
CA VAL A 106 11.74 -12.29 15.84
C VAL A 106 10.24 -11.98 15.88
N GLY A 107 9.84 -11.11 16.79
CA GLY A 107 8.44 -10.67 16.91
C GLY A 107 7.93 -9.98 15.65
N GLU A 108 8.73 -9.12 15.02
CA GLU A 108 8.37 -8.46 13.77
C GLU A 108 8.24 -9.44 12.59
N TRP A 109 9.11 -10.44 12.54
CA TRP A 109 9.01 -11.52 11.57
C TRP A 109 7.73 -12.34 11.74
N GLU A 110 7.39 -12.69 12.98
CA GLU A 110 6.16 -13.42 13.30
C GLU A 110 4.92 -12.61 12.94
N GLU A 111 4.92 -11.32 13.24
CA GLU A 111 3.83 -10.39 12.89
C GLU A 111 3.65 -10.28 11.37
N MET A 112 4.75 -10.09 10.64
CA MET A 112 4.73 -10.04 9.17
C MET A 112 4.15 -11.31 8.57
N THR A 113 4.58 -12.48 9.08
CA THR A 113 4.08 -13.79 8.67
C THR A 113 2.59 -13.95 9.01
N LEU A 114 2.16 -13.52 10.18
CA LEU A 114 0.76 -13.54 10.61
C LEU A 114 -0.13 -12.71 9.68
N LYS A 115 0.34 -11.53 9.28
CA LYS A 115 -0.37 -10.66 8.33
C LYS A 115 -0.59 -11.32 6.97
N ALA A 116 0.36 -12.11 6.49
CA ALA A 116 0.24 -12.85 5.23
C ALA A 116 -0.75 -14.03 5.31
N ARG A 117 -0.86 -14.67 6.46
CA ARG A 117 -1.66 -15.91 6.65
C ARG A 117 -3.12 -15.78 6.23
N ALA A 118 -3.76 -14.65 6.47
CA ALA A 118 -5.18 -14.46 6.13
C ALA A 118 -5.41 -14.55 4.61
N VAL A 119 -4.57 -13.89 3.83
CA VAL A 119 -4.65 -13.91 2.36
C VAL A 119 -4.26 -15.29 1.83
N LEU A 120 -3.20 -15.90 2.37
CA LEU A 120 -2.78 -17.27 1.97
C LEU A 120 -3.85 -18.31 2.23
N ARG A 121 -4.59 -18.22 3.35
CA ARG A 121 -5.73 -19.11 3.61
C ARG A 121 -6.85 -18.94 2.60
N ALA A 122 -7.16 -17.70 2.21
CA ALA A 122 -8.18 -17.43 1.21
C ALA A 122 -7.79 -18.02 -0.16
N ILE A 123 -6.53 -17.88 -0.58
CA ILE A 123 -6.01 -18.46 -1.82
C ILE A 123 -6.15 -19.99 -1.78
N ARG A 124 -5.69 -20.65 -0.72
CA ARG A 124 -5.80 -22.11 -0.59
C ARG A 124 -7.24 -22.61 -0.62
N ALA A 125 -8.16 -21.92 0.04
CA ALA A 125 -9.57 -22.27 0.00
C ALA A 125 -10.19 -22.14 -1.40
N CYS A 126 -9.69 -21.27 -2.25
CA CYS A 126 -10.09 -21.19 -3.66
C CYS A 126 -9.56 -22.39 -4.46
N ASP A 127 -8.31 -22.81 -4.23
CA ASP A 127 -7.71 -23.97 -4.91
C ASP A 127 -8.43 -25.28 -4.54
N GLU A 128 -8.86 -25.44 -3.26
CA GLU A 128 -9.58 -26.62 -2.79
C GLU A 128 -11.03 -26.68 -3.31
N ALA A 129 -11.58 -25.56 -3.78
CA ALA A 129 -12.95 -25.46 -4.28
C ALA A 129 -13.05 -25.56 -5.82
N ALA A 130 -11.92 -25.59 -6.51
CA ALA A 130 -11.83 -25.65 -7.97
C ALA A 130 -11.65 -27.07 -8.49
#